data_b5c7ab3263f6f1f2f8f73f6791cb9952
#
_entry.id   b5c7ab3263f6f1f2f8f73f6791cb9952
#
_cell.length_a   1.000
_cell.length_b   1.000
_cell.length_c   1.000
_cell.angle_alpha   90.00
_cell.angle_beta   90.00
_cell.angle_gamma   90.00
#
_symmetry.space_group_name_H-M   'P 1'
#
loop_
_entity.id
_entity.type
_entity.pdbx_description
1 polymer ?
#
loop_
_entity_poly.entity_id
_entity_poly.type
_entity_poly.pdbx_seq_one_letter_code
_entity_poly.pdbx_strand_id
1 'polypeptide(L)'
;MITSFKGKVAKDIWERNQSKSLPREMWVRAKALLTIMHATTSLDDLRIKGQPPDIRLHKLKGDRSDFWSVTIKLPWCITFKFKDGEFSEVKIENYH
;
A
#
# COMPACT_ATOMS: atom_id res chain seq x y z
N MET A 1 8.46 -3.45 -7.55
CA MET A 1 8.32 -2.14 -8.22
C MET A 1 6.86 -1.77 -8.38
N ILE A 2 6.51 -0.53 -8.13
CA ILE A 2 5.15 -0.03 -8.37
C ILE A 2 5.05 0.40 -9.83
N THR A 3 4.05 -0.12 -10.54
CA THR A 3 3.86 0.16 -11.96
C THR A 3 2.66 1.05 -12.24
N SER A 4 1.69 1.09 -11.34
CA SER A 4 0.53 1.97 -11.52
C SER A 4 -0.15 2.27 -10.19
N PHE A 5 -0.85 3.38 -10.14
CA PHE A 5 -1.66 3.79 -9.01
C PHE A 5 -3.13 3.84 -9.41
N LYS A 6 -4.00 3.57 -8.45
CA LYS A 6 -5.43 3.72 -8.63
C LYS A 6 -5.92 4.79 -7.66
N GLY A 7 -6.49 5.85 -8.21
CA GLY A 7 -6.92 6.97 -7.41
C GLY A 7 -5.78 7.94 -7.10
N LYS A 8 -6.15 9.05 -6.47
CA LYS A 8 -5.25 10.17 -6.28
C LYS A 8 -4.43 10.11 -5.00
N VAL A 9 -4.97 9.51 -3.94
CA VAL A 9 -4.35 9.57 -2.62
C VAL A 9 -2.96 8.93 -2.60
N ALA A 10 -2.85 7.70 -3.10
CA ALA A 10 -1.57 7.00 -3.13
C ALA A 10 -0.55 7.75 -3.99
N LYS A 11 -1.00 8.25 -5.14
CA LYS A 11 -0.13 9.00 -6.05
C LYS A 11 0.37 10.28 -5.40
N ASP A 12 -0.50 11.02 -4.71
CA ASP A 12 -0.12 12.25 -4.03
C ASP A 12 0.92 11.98 -2.93
N ILE A 13 0.73 10.92 -2.14
CA ILE A 13 1.72 10.54 -1.14
C ILE A 13 3.04 10.18 -1.80
N TRP A 14 2.99 9.43 -2.90
CA TRP A 14 4.21 9.02 -3.59
C TRP A 14 4.98 10.20 -4.17
N GLU A 15 4.28 11.12 -4.83
CA GLU A 15 4.91 12.22 -5.55
C GLU A 15 5.18 13.46 -4.69
N ARG A 16 4.29 13.72 -3.71
CA ARG A 16 4.31 14.97 -2.94
C ARG A 16 4.51 14.78 -1.45
N ASN A 17 4.54 13.53 -0.99
CA ASN A 17 4.64 13.16 0.42
C ASN A 17 3.47 13.69 1.27
N GLN A 18 2.33 14.00 0.64
CA GLN A 18 1.16 14.52 1.34
C GLN A 18 -0.11 14.27 0.54
N SER A 19 -1.24 14.22 1.23
CA SER A 19 -2.55 14.13 0.60
C SER A 19 -3.61 14.70 1.55
N LYS A 20 -4.48 15.55 1.04
CA LYS A 20 -5.57 16.12 1.84
C LYS A 20 -6.58 15.08 2.29
N SER A 21 -6.70 13.97 1.56
CA SER A 21 -7.68 12.92 1.85
C SER A 21 -7.17 11.89 2.86
N LEU A 22 -5.91 12.00 3.28
CA LEU A 22 -5.31 11.08 4.24
C LEU A 22 -4.89 11.86 5.48
N PRO A 23 -5.26 11.40 6.69
CA PRO A 23 -4.81 12.09 7.91
C PRO A 23 -3.30 12.29 7.92
N ARG A 24 -2.88 13.46 8.36
CA ARG A 24 -1.48 13.87 8.30
C ARG A 24 -0.55 12.89 9.01
N GLU A 25 -0.97 12.33 10.13
CA GLU A 25 -0.15 11.38 10.89
C GLU A 25 0.11 10.08 10.13
N MET A 26 -0.61 9.84 9.03
CA MET A 26 -0.43 8.66 8.20
C MET A 26 0.58 8.85 7.06
N TRP A 27 0.94 10.10 6.75
CA TRP A 27 1.72 10.39 5.54
C TRP A 27 3.08 9.70 5.52
N VAL A 28 3.83 9.81 6.62
CA VAL A 28 5.18 9.24 6.70
C VAL A 28 5.14 7.73 6.58
N ARG A 29 4.22 7.07 7.30
CA ARG A 29 4.11 5.62 7.27
C ARG A 29 3.64 5.12 5.91
N ALA A 30 2.67 5.81 5.30
CA ALA A 30 2.21 5.45 3.97
C ALA A 30 3.34 5.54 2.95
N LYS A 31 4.10 6.63 2.98
CA LYS A 31 5.25 6.80 2.08
C LYS A 31 6.30 5.73 2.32
N ALA A 32 6.57 5.38 3.56
CA ALA A 32 7.53 4.34 3.89
C ALA A 32 7.13 3.00 3.29
N LEU A 33 5.84 2.63 3.41
CA LEU A 33 5.35 1.37 2.83
C LEU A 33 5.41 1.39 1.30
N LEU A 34 5.03 2.50 0.68
CA LEU A 34 5.12 2.64 -0.77
C LEU A 34 6.58 2.54 -1.24
N THR A 35 7.50 3.11 -0.48
CA THR A 35 8.93 3.05 -0.81
C THR A 35 9.44 1.61 -0.77
N ILE A 36 9.05 0.84 0.24
CA ILE A 36 9.40 -0.57 0.32
C ILE A 36 8.83 -1.33 -0.88
N MET A 37 7.55 -1.10 -1.20
CA MET A 37 6.90 -1.73 -2.35
C MET A 37 7.64 -1.44 -3.65
N HIS A 38 8.06 -0.18 -3.83
CA HIS A 38 8.76 0.20 -5.06
C HIS A 38 10.14 -0.44 -5.15
N ALA A 39 10.79 -0.68 -4.04
CA ALA A 39 12.15 -1.21 -4.00
C ALA A 39 12.22 -2.73 -4.04
N THR A 40 11.09 -3.44 -3.85
CA THR A 40 11.10 -4.90 -3.78
C THR A 40 10.37 -5.54 -4.96
N THR A 41 10.71 -6.80 -5.22
CA THR A 41 9.99 -7.64 -6.20
C THR A 41 9.31 -8.83 -5.51
N SER A 42 9.22 -8.81 -4.18
CA SER A 42 8.70 -9.92 -3.40
C SER A 42 7.69 -9.46 -2.35
N LEU A 43 6.58 -10.17 -2.24
CA LEU A 43 5.61 -9.94 -1.16
C LEU A 43 6.21 -10.27 0.20
N ASP A 44 7.08 -11.27 0.28
CA ASP A 44 7.73 -11.61 1.55
C ASP A 44 8.62 -10.48 2.05
N ASP A 45 9.32 -9.81 1.15
CA ASP A 45 10.12 -8.64 1.52
C ASP A 45 9.26 -7.54 2.10
N LEU A 46 8.09 -7.32 1.52
CA LEU A 46 7.16 -6.34 2.05
C LEU A 46 6.74 -6.69 3.48
N ARG A 47 6.46 -7.97 3.73
CA ARG A 47 6.08 -8.43 5.06
C ARG A 47 7.20 -8.21 6.08
N ILE A 48 8.43 -8.52 5.70
CA ILE A 48 9.59 -8.42 6.58
C ILE A 48 9.99 -6.97 6.82
N LYS A 49 10.08 -6.18 5.76
CA LYS A 49 10.57 -4.79 5.81
C LYS A 49 9.51 -3.79 6.22
N GLY A 50 8.24 -4.15 6.09
CA GLY A 50 7.13 -3.28 6.42
C GLY A 50 6.81 -3.21 7.92
N GLN A 51 7.82 -3.39 8.76
CA GLN A 51 7.67 -3.29 10.21
C GLN A 51 6.96 -2.00 10.61
N PRO A 52 6.15 -2.04 11.64
CA PRO A 52 5.95 -3.12 12.61
C PRO A 52 5.10 -4.28 12.07
N PRO A 53 5.08 -5.42 12.80
CA PRO A 53 4.40 -6.64 12.34
C PRO A 53 2.92 -6.48 12.03
N ASP A 54 2.31 -5.41 12.47
CA ASP A 54 0.88 -5.17 12.30
C ASP A 54 0.49 -4.63 10.93
N ILE A 55 1.37 -4.65 9.94
CA ILE A 55 0.99 -4.28 8.56
C ILE A 55 -0.07 -5.22 7.98
N ARG A 56 -0.17 -6.43 8.52
CA ARG A 56 -1.22 -7.37 8.17
C ARG A 56 -1.36 -7.60 6.66
N LEU A 57 -0.27 -7.98 6.02
CA LEU A 57 -0.30 -8.35 4.62
C LEU A 57 -1.23 -9.54 4.43
N HIS A 58 -2.28 -9.38 3.66
CA HIS A 58 -3.22 -10.45 3.38
C HIS A 58 -3.93 -10.23 2.05
N LYS A 59 -4.41 -11.34 1.48
CA LYS A 59 -5.16 -11.32 0.23
C LYS A 59 -6.62 -11.05 0.51
N LEU A 60 -7.25 -10.20 -0.30
CA LEU A 60 -8.66 -9.90 -0.15
C LEU A 60 -9.52 -11.04 -0.69
N LYS A 61 -10.80 -11.01 -0.38
CA LYS A 61 -11.75 -12.05 -0.76
C LYS A 61 -12.88 -11.48 -1.61
N GLY A 62 -13.69 -12.37 -2.20
CA GLY A 62 -14.84 -12.00 -2.99
C GLY A 62 -14.45 -11.34 -4.29
N ASP A 63 -15.12 -10.25 -4.63
CA ASP A 63 -14.90 -9.55 -5.90
C ASP A 63 -13.51 -8.92 -6.01
N ARG A 64 -12.79 -8.85 -4.90
CA ARG A 64 -11.44 -8.26 -4.86
C ARG A 64 -10.36 -9.31 -4.61
N SER A 65 -10.62 -10.55 -4.98
CA SER A 65 -9.68 -11.65 -4.72
C SER A 65 -8.34 -11.51 -5.41
N ASP A 66 -8.23 -10.64 -6.42
CA ASP A 66 -6.95 -10.36 -7.08
C ASP A 66 -6.09 -9.37 -6.31
N PHE A 67 -6.63 -8.76 -5.27
CA PHE A 67 -5.95 -7.70 -4.53
C PHE A 67 -5.37 -8.20 -3.22
N TRP A 68 -4.29 -7.55 -2.82
CA TRP A 68 -3.66 -7.68 -1.51
C TRP A 68 -3.85 -6.40 -0.74
N SER A 69 -3.70 -6.49 0.57
CA SER A 69 -3.82 -5.33 1.45
C SER A 69 -2.73 -5.34 2.51
N VAL A 70 -2.17 -4.16 2.79
CA VAL A 70 -1.32 -3.93 3.96
C VAL A 70 -1.89 -2.76 4.73
N THR A 71 -1.83 -2.83 6.05
CA THR A 71 -2.36 -1.79 6.93
C THR A 71 -1.32 -0.68 7.13
N ILE A 72 -1.74 0.56 6.91
CA ILE A 72 -0.94 1.72 7.30
C ILE A 72 -1.13 1.92 8.81
N LYS A 73 -2.35 2.21 9.20
CA LYS A 73 -2.85 2.27 10.56
C LYS A 73 -4.36 2.26 10.41
N LEU A 74 -5.04 1.32 11.09
CA LEU A 74 -6.49 1.18 10.93
C LEU A 74 -7.21 2.51 11.11
N PRO A 75 -8.19 2.83 10.28
CA PRO A 75 -8.76 1.96 9.23
C PRO A 75 -8.10 2.12 7.85
N TRP A 76 -6.95 2.77 7.76
CA TRP A 76 -6.30 3.05 6.47
C TRP A 76 -5.39 1.93 6.04
N CYS A 77 -5.50 1.54 4.77
CA CYS A 77 -4.66 0.49 4.20
C CYS A 77 -4.26 0.82 2.76
N ILE A 78 -3.26 0.09 2.28
CA ILE A 78 -2.84 0.15 0.88
C ILE A 78 -3.27 -1.16 0.24
N THR A 79 -4.04 -1.07 -0.85
CA THR A 79 -4.46 -2.24 -1.62
C THR A 79 -3.77 -2.22 -2.97
N PHE A 80 -3.50 -3.39 -3.51
CA PHE A 80 -2.73 -3.51 -4.75
C PHE A 80 -2.88 -4.89 -5.36
N LYS A 81 -2.56 -4.99 -6.66
CA LYS A 81 -2.36 -6.29 -7.32
C LYS A 81 -0.87 -6.56 -7.38
N PHE A 82 -0.50 -7.83 -7.24
CA PHE A 82 0.90 -8.23 -7.34
C PHE A 82 1.04 -9.37 -8.33
N LYS A 83 1.95 -9.19 -9.30
CA LYS A 83 2.23 -10.21 -10.29
C LYS A 83 3.64 -10.00 -10.84
N ASP A 84 4.41 -11.08 -10.91
CA ASP A 84 5.74 -11.08 -11.53
C ASP A 84 6.67 -10.01 -10.97
N GLY A 85 6.61 -9.81 -9.65
CA GLY A 85 7.48 -8.85 -8.98
C GLY A 85 6.99 -7.41 -9.04
N GLU A 86 5.82 -7.17 -9.59
CA GLU A 86 5.31 -5.81 -9.78
C GLU A 86 4.02 -5.56 -9.01
N PHE A 87 3.92 -4.36 -8.44
CA PHE A 87 2.74 -3.90 -7.72
C PHE A 87 1.98 -2.93 -8.61
N SER A 88 0.72 -3.24 -8.90
CA SER A 88 -0.10 -2.41 -9.77
C SER A 88 -1.41 -2.02 -9.10
N GLU A 89 -2.08 -1.01 -9.63
CA GLU A 89 -3.33 -0.47 -9.10
C GLU A 89 -3.22 -0.20 -7.60
N VAL A 90 -2.11 0.40 -7.21
CA VAL A 90 -1.81 0.71 -5.81
C VAL A 90 -2.72 1.85 -5.35
N LYS A 91 -3.48 1.60 -4.28
CA LYS A 91 -4.48 2.53 -3.78
C LYS A 91 -4.42 2.63 -2.26
N ILE A 92 -4.55 3.83 -1.73
CA ILE A 92 -4.73 4.04 -0.29
C ILE A 92 -6.22 4.24 -0.05
N GLU A 93 -6.81 3.44 0.83
CA GLU A 93 -8.23 3.51 1.10
C GLU A 93 -8.54 3.31 2.57
N ASN A 94 -9.72 3.85 2.96
CA ASN A 94 -10.27 3.67 4.29
C ASN A 94 -11.04 2.35 4.27
N TYR A 95 -10.56 1.38 5.01
CA TYR A 95 -11.10 0.02 4.98
C TYR A 95 -12.12 -0.18 6.10
N HIS A 96 -13.32 -0.55 5.71
CA HIS A 96 -14.39 -0.88 6.64
C HIS A 96 -14.82 -2.31 6.48
#